data_13a79081aeca4cd0bacce0a3f335d6f1
#
_entry.id   13a79081aeca4cd0bacce0a3f335d6f1
#
_cell.length_a   1.000
_cell.length_b   1.000
_cell.length_c   1.000
_cell.angle_alpha   90.00
_cell.angle_beta   90.00
_cell.angle_gamma   90.00
#
_symmetry.space_group_name_H-M   'P 1'
#
loop_
_entity.id
_entity.type
_entity.pdbx_description
1 polymer ?
#
loop_
_entity_poly.entity_id
_entity_poly.type
_entity_poly.pdbx_seq_one_letter_code
_entity_poly.pdbx_strand_id
1 'polypeptide(L)'
;ENVNRVIARIDAAGSIDTTTALSDSYSGDDIRLAVTTTGTDFWTAGTGGSGLQATAGVRYTTLGSTTAVQLASTPTNIRIVGIFNNQLYMTSATGGYQGISAVGTGLPTTSGQTITALPGFPIVTGPSNYDFFFADANTVYVADDTSNSTAVGGIQKWTFDTQTNSWTKAYTLTSGLAAANS
;
A
#
# COMPACT_ATOMS: atom_id res chain seq x y z
N GLU A 1 -2.73 -18.59 -15.11
CA GLU A 1 -2.67 -17.82 -16.37
C GLU A 1 -1.61 -16.73 -16.23
N ASN A 2 -0.75 -16.63 -17.25
CA ASN A 2 0.25 -15.58 -17.29
C ASN A 2 -0.34 -14.38 -18.03
N VAL A 3 -1.06 -13.52 -17.31
CA VAL A 3 -1.72 -12.33 -17.87
C VAL A 3 -0.95 -11.09 -17.42
N ASN A 4 -0.66 -10.20 -18.34
CA ASN A 4 0.00 -8.93 -18.03
C ASN A 4 -0.87 -8.08 -17.10
N ARG A 5 -0.24 -7.38 -16.16
CA ARG A 5 -0.90 -6.44 -15.26
C ARG A 5 -0.86 -5.05 -15.88
N VAL A 6 -2.02 -4.57 -16.33
CA VAL A 6 -2.14 -3.29 -17.04
C VAL A 6 -2.36 -2.17 -16.03
N ILE A 7 -1.58 -1.10 -16.17
CA ILE A 7 -1.79 0.18 -15.50
C ILE A 7 -2.37 1.14 -16.53
N ALA A 8 -3.63 1.51 -16.37
CA ALA A 8 -4.27 2.49 -17.22
C ALA A 8 -4.06 3.91 -16.67
N ARG A 9 -3.54 4.80 -17.49
CA ARG A 9 -3.48 6.24 -17.19
C ARG A 9 -4.61 6.96 -17.92
N ILE A 10 -5.34 7.79 -17.20
CA ILE A 10 -6.36 8.68 -17.78
C ILE A 10 -5.87 10.10 -17.55
N ASP A 11 -5.70 10.89 -18.60
CA ASP A 11 -5.28 12.28 -18.50
C ASP A 11 -6.47 13.23 -18.27
N ALA A 12 -6.18 14.52 -18.08
CA ALA A 12 -7.21 15.54 -17.83
C ALA A 12 -8.15 15.77 -19.02
N ALA A 13 -7.79 15.35 -20.22
CA ALA A 13 -8.63 15.38 -21.41
C ALA A 13 -9.50 14.11 -21.56
N GLY A 14 -9.34 13.13 -20.67
CA GLY A 14 -10.03 11.86 -20.71
C GLY A 14 -9.39 10.83 -21.65
N SER A 15 -8.19 11.11 -22.19
CA SER A 15 -7.46 10.13 -23.03
C SER A 15 -6.93 8.99 -22.16
N ILE A 16 -7.15 7.77 -22.62
CA ILE A 16 -6.76 6.55 -21.92
C ILE A 16 -5.52 5.96 -22.56
N ASP A 17 -4.48 5.73 -21.75
CA ASP A 17 -3.26 5.04 -22.13
C ASP A 17 -3.14 3.73 -21.32
N THR A 18 -3.06 2.60 -22.01
CA THR A 18 -2.92 1.24 -21.45
C THR A 18 -1.62 0.57 -21.89
N THR A 19 -0.65 1.33 -22.35
CA THR A 19 0.62 0.79 -22.85
C THR A 19 1.52 0.20 -21.77
N THR A 20 1.31 0.57 -20.50
CA THR A 20 2.03 -0.01 -19.36
C THR A 20 1.41 -1.36 -19.00
N ALA A 21 2.07 -2.47 -19.39
CA ALA A 21 1.51 -3.82 -19.28
C ALA A 21 2.58 -4.81 -18.76
N LEU A 22 2.67 -4.92 -17.44
CA LEU A 22 3.72 -5.65 -16.73
C LEU A 22 3.56 -7.17 -16.90
N SER A 23 4.58 -7.83 -17.43
CA SER A 23 4.64 -9.28 -17.62
C SER A 23 5.38 -10.02 -16.49
N ASP A 24 6.09 -9.29 -15.62
CA ASP A 24 6.94 -9.81 -14.54
C ASP A 24 6.41 -9.55 -13.14
N SER A 25 5.19 -9.00 -13.03
CA SER A 25 4.64 -8.50 -11.77
C SER A 25 3.34 -9.22 -11.41
N TYR A 26 3.19 -9.52 -10.11
CA TYR A 26 1.96 -10.06 -9.51
C TYR A 26 1.45 -11.34 -10.19
N SER A 27 2.37 -12.20 -10.62
CA SER A 27 2.06 -13.46 -11.31
C SER A 27 1.26 -14.40 -10.41
N GLY A 28 0.18 -14.95 -10.96
CA GLY A 28 -0.69 -15.89 -10.26
C GLY A 28 -1.57 -15.30 -9.16
N ASP A 29 -1.60 -13.95 -9.00
CA ASP A 29 -2.40 -13.24 -8.01
C ASP A 29 -2.65 -11.79 -8.48
N ASP A 30 -2.91 -10.83 -7.58
CA ASP A 30 -3.48 -9.53 -7.87
C ASP A 30 -2.48 -8.37 -7.85
N ILE A 31 -2.52 -7.52 -8.87
CA ILE A 31 -2.18 -6.10 -8.72
C ILE A 31 -3.37 -5.41 -8.03
N ARG A 32 -3.11 -4.61 -6.98
CA ARG A 32 -4.18 -4.00 -6.16
C ARG A 32 -4.28 -2.50 -6.34
N LEU A 33 -3.15 -1.84 -6.57
CA LEU A 33 -3.11 -0.38 -6.73
C LEU A 33 -1.90 0.05 -7.54
N ALA A 34 -2.04 1.20 -8.20
CA ALA A 34 -0.95 1.99 -8.76
C ALA A 34 -1.13 3.45 -8.37
N VAL A 35 -0.05 4.12 -7.93
CA VAL A 35 -0.03 5.56 -7.64
C VAL A 35 1.04 6.24 -8.48
N THR A 36 0.85 7.53 -8.75
CA THR A 36 1.75 8.36 -9.55
C THR A 36 1.72 9.80 -9.06
N THR A 37 2.80 10.55 -9.30
CA THR A 37 2.85 12.00 -9.11
C THR A 37 2.92 12.76 -10.41
N THR A 38 3.39 12.11 -11.48
CA THR A 38 3.68 12.74 -12.78
C THR A 38 2.85 12.17 -13.93
N GLY A 39 2.23 11.00 -13.72
CA GLY A 39 1.60 10.22 -14.80
C GLY A 39 2.59 9.46 -15.69
N THR A 40 3.89 9.49 -15.36
CA THR A 40 4.96 8.78 -16.09
C THR A 40 5.70 7.77 -15.23
N ASP A 41 5.71 7.97 -13.92
CA ASP A 41 6.29 7.10 -12.92
C ASP A 41 5.19 6.48 -12.08
N PHE A 42 5.22 5.17 -11.86
CA PHE A 42 4.19 4.45 -11.11
C PHE A 42 4.81 3.59 -10.02
N TRP A 43 4.25 3.68 -8.82
CA TRP A 43 4.48 2.76 -7.71
C TRP A 43 3.26 1.89 -7.55
N THR A 44 3.46 0.58 -7.51
CA THR A 44 2.37 -0.40 -7.54
C THR A 44 2.43 -1.32 -6.34
N ALA A 45 1.28 -1.86 -5.96
CA ALA A 45 1.10 -2.78 -4.86
C ALA A 45 0.37 -4.04 -5.31
N GLY A 46 0.66 -5.14 -4.64
CA GLY A 46 -0.05 -6.40 -4.88
C GLY A 46 0.63 -7.59 -4.22
N THR A 47 0.20 -8.76 -4.62
CA THR A 47 0.72 -10.03 -4.14
C THR A 47 1.06 -10.95 -5.32
N GLY A 48 1.78 -12.03 -5.07
CA GLY A 48 2.11 -13.07 -6.04
C GLY A 48 1.61 -14.42 -5.56
N GLY A 49 1.27 -15.28 -6.49
CA GLY A 49 0.85 -16.65 -6.21
C GLY A 49 1.91 -17.45 -5.45
N SER A 50 1.54 -18.64 -4.99
CA SER A 50 2.45 -19.52 -4.25
C SER A 50 3.74 -19.80 -5.04
N GLY A 51 4.89 -19.56 -4.41
CA GLY A 51 6.19 -19.68 -5.05
C GLY A 51 6.59 -18.51 -5.97
N LEU A 52 5.74 -17.47 -6.12
CA LEU A 52 5.95 -16.35 -7.03
C LEU A 52 6.20 -15.01 -6.31
N GLN A 53 6.71 -15.05 -5.08
CA GLN A 53 6.94 -13.86 -4.24
C GLN A 53 7.90 -12.84 -4.86
N ALA A 54 8.81 -13.28 -5.74
CA ALA A 54 9.70 -12.39 -6.48
C ALA A 54 8.95 -11.47 -7.48
N THR A 55 7.70 -11.80 -7.82
CA THR A 55 6.85 -10.97 -8.68
C THR A 55 5.93 -10.03 -7.88
N ALA A 56 5.91 -10.13 -6.56
CA ALA A 56 5.00 -9.44 -5.63
C ALA A 56 5.61 -8.19 -4.99
N GLY A 57 4.93 -7.64 -4.00
CA GLY A 57 5.44 -6.56 -3.16
C GLY A 57 5.16 -5.15 -3.72
N VAL A 58 5.94 -4.19 -3.23
CA VAL A 58 5.94 -2.83 -3.80
C VAL A 58 6.88 -2.80 -4.99
N ARG A 59 6.40 -2.28 -6.12
CA ARG A 59 7.19 -2.21 -7.35
C ARG A 59 7.14 -0.83 -7.97
N TYR A 60 8.17 -0.50 -8.73
CA TYR A 60 8.28 0.73 -9.51
C TYR A 60 8.34 0.41 -11.01
N THR A 61 7.66 1.20 -11.82
CA THR A 61 7.71 1.12 -13.28
C THR A 61 7.47 2.50 -13.91
N THR A 62 7.69 2.61 -15.22
CA THR A 62 7.44 3.81 -16.00
C THR A 62 6.38 3.60 -17.06
N LEU A 63 5.80 4.69 -17.55
CA LEU A 63 4.80 4.67 -18.62
C LEU A 63 5.32 3.91 -19.84
N GLY A 64 4.50 2.99 -20.38
CA GLY A 64 4.83 2.16 -21.53
C GLY A 64 5.75 0.97 -21.23
N SER A 65 6.19 0.78 -19.99
CA SER A 65 7.05 -0.34 -19.62
C SER A 65 6.27 -1.67 -19.56
N THR A 66 6.97 -2.77 -19.84
CA THR A 66 6.47 -4.14 -19.71
C THR A 66 7.04 -4.86 -18.48
N THR A 67 7.92 -4.21 -17.72
CA THR A 67 8.58 -4.75 -16.53
C THR A 67 8.57 -3.75 -15.39
N ALA A 68 8.76 -4.24 -14.15
CA ALA A 68 8.83 -3.39 -12.96
C ALA A 68 9.93 -3.84 -12.00
N VAL A 69 10.56 -2.88 -11.33
CA VAL A 69 11.56 -3.11 -10.28
C VAL A 69 10.85 -3.44 -8.97
N GLN A 70 11.12 -4.59 -8.36
CA GLN A 70 10.71 -4.89 -6.98
C GLN A 70 11.57 -4.06 -6.02
N LEU A 71 10.95 -3.13 -5.30
CA LEU A 71 11.65 -2.18 -4.42
C LEU A 71 12.19 -2.86 -3.17
N ALA A 72 11.40 -3.76 -2.56
CA ALA A 72 11.80 -4.56 -1.40
C ALA A 72 11.33 -6.01 -1.60
N SER A 73 12.16 -6.97 -1.19
CA SER A 73 11.83 -8.40 -1.27
C SER A 73 10.85 -8.87 -0.19
N THR A 74 10.65 -8.07 0.84
CA THR A 74 9.74 -8.33 1.97
C THR A 74 9.19 -6.99 2.48
N PRO A 75 7.89 -6.92 2.84
CA PRO A 75 6.85 -7.95 2.67
C PRO A 75 6.38 -8.09 1.22
N THR A 76 5.74 -9.22 0.90
CA THR A 76 5.27 -9.52 -0.46
C THR A 76 3.75 -9.44 -0.63
N ASN A 77 2.99 -9.42 0.47
CA ASN A 77 1.55 -9.24 0.43
C ASN A 77 1.20 -7.78 0.77
N ILE A 78 1.31 -6.90 -0.21
CA ILE A 78 1.03 -5.48 -0.04
C ILE A 78 -0.43 -5.21 -0.40
N ARG A 79 -1.14 -4.51 0.49
CA ARG A 79 -2.52 -4.12 0.27
C ARG A 79 -2.59 -2.86 -0.59
N ILE A 80 -2.00 -1.78 -0.09
CA ILE A 80 -2.08 -0.45 -0.70
C ILE A 80 -0.72 0.23 -0.63
N VAL A 81 -0.43 1.10 -1.59
CA VAL A 81 0.63 2.10 -1.54
C VAL A 81 0.04 3.49 -1.66
N GLY A 82 0.66 4.47 -1.04
CA GLY A 82 0.23 5.87 -1.11
C GLY A 82 1.43 6.81 -1.05
N ILE A 83 1.28 8.00 -1.63
CA ILE A 83 2.31 9.04 -1.61
C ILE A 83 1.78 10.22 -0.79
N PHE A 84 2.56 10.64 0.21
CA PHE A 84 2.30 11.84 0.98
C PHE A 84 3.61 12.58 1.26
N ASN A 85 3.63 13.90 1.06
CA ASN A 85 4.81 14.75 1.24
C ASN A 85 6.08 14.18 0.57
N ASN A 86 5.94 13.71 -0.68
CA ASN A 86 7.03 13.11 -1.48
C ASN A 86 7.68 11.88 -0.82
N GLN A 87 6.94 11.16 0.02
CA GLN A 87 7.35 9.88 0.61
C GLN A 87 6.34 8.79 0.24
N LEU A 88 6.85 7.63 -0.16
CA LEU A 88 6.06 6.43 -0.45
C LEU A 88 5.78 5.66 0.84
N TYR A 89 4.50 5.34 1.06
CA TYR A 89 4.03 4.51 2.17
C TYR A 89 3.29 3.29 1.68
N MET A 90 3.16 2.29 2.54
CA MET A 90 2.40 1.07 2.24
C MET A 90 1.66 0.53 3.46
N THR A 91 0.66 -0.33 3.21
CA THR A 91 0.08 -1.27 4.17
C THR A 91 0.27 -2.71 3.70
N SER A 92 0.30 -3.66 4.63
CA SER A 92 0.50 -5.07 4.33
C SER A 92 -0.33 -5.96 5.24
N ALA A 93 -0.73 -7.13 4.75
CA ALA A 93 -1.32 -8.20 5.57
C ALA A 93 -0.27 -9.11 6.23
N THR A 94 1.02 -8.92 5.94
CA THR A 94 2.10 -9.74 6.49
C THR A 94 2.44 -9.32 7.91
N GLY A 95 2.48 -10.28 8.84
CA GLY A 95 2.90 -10.03 10.23
C GLY A 95 4.27 -9.36 10.31
N GLY A 96 4.42 -8.41 11.22
CA GLY A 96 5.57 -7.51 11.31
C GLY A 96 5.44 -6.23 10.47
N TYR A 97 4.40 -6.14 9.58
CA TYR A 97 4.19 -5.01 8.67
C TYR A 97 2.72 -4.57 8.58
N GLN A 98 1.88 -4.99 9.53
CA GLN A 98 0.42 -4.75 9.49
C GLN A 98 0.00 -3.28 9.72
N GLY A 99 0.90 -2.43 10.19
CA GLY A 99 0.68 -0.99 10.29
C GLY A 99 0.91 -0.27 8.95
N ILE A 100 1.07 1.06 9.02
CA ILE A 100 1.59 1.84 7.90
C ILE A 100 3.10 1.82 7.96
N SER A 101 3.76 1.59 6.83
CA SER A 101 5.22 1.59 6.73
C SER A 101 5.70 2.53 5.62
N ALA A 102 6.83 3.19 5.84
CA ALA A 102 7.55 3.89 4.78
C ALA A 102 8.33 2.89 3.92
N VAL A 103 8.38 3.13 2.62
CA VAL A 103 9.17 2.37 1.64
C VAL A 103 10.40 3.18 1.27
N GLY A 104 11.55 2.79 1.81
CA GLY A 104 12.80 3.55 1.63
C GLY A 104 12.67 5.01 2.05
N THR A 105 13.35 5.88 1.32
CA THR A 105 13.29 7.35 1.53
C THR A 105 12.79 8.02 0.26
N GLY A 106 11.82 8.91 0.39
CA GLY A 106 11.22 9.64 -0.73
C GLY A 106 10.41 8.74 -1.65
N LEU A 107 10.66 8.85 -2.94
CA LEU A 107 10.02 8.07 -4.01
C LEU A 107 11.06 7.14 -4.67
N PRO A 108 11.37 5.98 -4.08
CA PRO A 108 12.44 5.12 -4.56
C PRO A 108 12.08 4.45 -5.90
N THR A 109 13.09 4.30 -6.75
CA THR A 109 12.97 3.68 -8.08
C THR A 109 13.88 2.45 -8.26
N THR A 110 14.69 2.13 -7.23
CA THR A 110 15.66 1.03 -7.25
C THR A 110 15.35 -0.03 -6.20
N SER A 111 15.77 -1.25 -6.44
CA SER A 111 15.65 -2.36 -5.48
C SER A 111 16.48 -2.16 -4.20
N GLY A 112 16.28 -3.03 -3.21
CA GLY A 112 17.02 -3.01 -1.95
C GLY A 112 16.51 -1.99 -0.93
N GLN A 113 15.28 -1.51 -1.09
CA GLN A 113 14.68 -0.57 -0.14
C GLN A 113 14.34 -1.24 1.19
N THR A 114 14.53 -0.49 2.27
CA THR A 114 14.10 -0.90 3.61
C THR A 114 12.66 -0.51 3.84
N ILE A 115 11.86 -1.40 4.41
CA ILE A 115 10.51 -1.11 4.86
C ILE A 115 10.55 -0.78 6.35
N THR A 116 10.12 0.42 6.71
CA THR A 116 10.18 0.93 8.09
C THR A 116 8.78 1.28 8.57
N ALA A 117 8.28 0.53 9.57
CA ALA A 117 6.98 0.82 10.16
C ALA A 117 6.96 2.20 10.82
N LEU A 118 5.87 2.92 10.67
CA LEU A 118 5.68 4.17 11.38
C LEU A 118 5.55 3.89 12.89
N PRO A 119 6.28 4.63 13.74
CA PRO A 119 6.30 4.37 15.17
C PRO A 119 4.91 4.54 15.80
N GLY A 120 4.53 3.62 16.70
CA GLY A 120 3.23 3.63 17.37
C GLY A 120 2.14 2.80 16.70
N PHE A 121 2.29 2.47 15.41
CA PHE A 121 1.37 1.51 14.79
C PHE A 121 1.66 0.08 15.26
N PRO A 122 0.63 -0.71 15.63
CA PRO A 122 0.81 -2.14 15.88
C PRO A 122 1.16 -2.85 14.56
N ILE A 123 2.13 -3.76 14.60
CA ILE A 123 2.70 -4.39 13.39
C ILE A 123 2.57 -5.92 13.36
N VAL A 124 2.15 -6.56 14.48
CA VAL A 124 2.26 -8.03 14.61
C VAL A 124 0.93 -8.76 14.72
N THR A 125 -0.04 -8.20 15.41
CA THR A 125 -1.35 -8.83 15.62
C THR A 125 -2.40 -7.76 15.85
N GLY A 126 -3.57 -7.95 15.29
CA GLY A 126 -4.77 -7.15 15.53
C GLY A 126 -5.21 -6.28 14.36
N PRO A 127 -4.47 -5.24 13.93
CA PRO A 127 -4.97 -4.40 12.88
C PRO A 127 -4.83 -5.09 11.51
N SER A 128 -5.86 -4.94 10.70
CA SER A 128 -5.84 -5.31 9.30
C SER A 128 -5.98 -4.04 8.47
N ASN A 129 -4.98 -3.15 8.60
CA ASN A 129 -4.98 -1.87 7.90
C ASN A 129 -5.00 -2.11 6.39
N TYR A 130 -6.13 -1.79 5.77
CA TYR A 130 -6.31 -1.98 4.34
C TYR A 130 -5.83 -0.74 3.59
N ASP A 131 -6.40 0.42 3.87
CA ASP A 131 -6.11 1.67 3.18
C ASP A 131 -5.82 2.78 4.19
N PHE A 132 -5.21 3.88 3.74
CA PHE A 132 -4.88 5.02 4.57
C PHE A 132 -4.92 6.33 3.78
N PHE A 133 -5.18 7.42 4.49
CA PHE A 133 -5.19 8.76 3.95
C PHE A 133 -4.57 9.75 4.95
N PHE A 134 -3.44 10.35 4.61
CA PHE A 134 -2.86 11.44 5.39
C PHE A 134 -3.63 12.72 5.11
N ALA A 135 -4.36 13.23 6.11
CA ALA A 135 -5.03 14.51 6.02
C ALA A 135 -4.02 15.68 6.13
N ASP A 136 -2.99 15.48 6.95
CA ASP A 136 -1.86 16.38 7.13
C ASP A 136 -0.66 15.61 7.72
N ALA A 137 0.44 16.31 8.06
CA ALA A 137 1.64 15.69 8.61
C ALA A 137 1.44 15.01 9.98
N ASN A 138 0.38 15.36 10.70
CA ASN A 138 0.11 14.88 12.04
C ASN A 138 -1.22 14.11 12.15
N THR A 139 -1.92 13.89 11.05
CA THR A 139 -3.22 13.22 11.03
C THR A 139 -3.30 12.22 9.88
N VAL A 140 -3.57 10.96 10.19
CA VAL A 140 -3.85 9.92 9.20
C VAL A 140 -5.13 9.17 9.57
N TYR A 141 -5.95 8.92 8.57
CA TYR A 141 -7.10 8.03 8.64
C TYR A 141 -6.74 6.68 8.05
N VAL A 142 -7.23 5.61 8.68
CA VAL A 142 -6.95 4.23 8.27
C VAL A 142 -8.27 3.48 8.16
N ALA A 143 -8.47 2.81 7.03
CA ALA A 143 -9.54 1.81 6.89
C ALA A 143 -8.99 0.46 7.40
N ASP A 144 -9.53 -0.01 8.52
CA ASP A 144 -9.17 -1.28 9.14
C ASP A 144 -10.30 -2.29 8.86
N ASP A 145 -10.01 -3.34 8.11
CA ASP A 145 -10.95 -4.40 7.75
C ASP A 145 -10.93 -5.59 8.71
N THR A 146 -10.36 -5.43 9.90
CA THR A 146 -10.36 -6.48 10.93
C THR A 146 -11.79 -6.93 11.25
N SER A 147 -12.04 -8.21 11.08
CA SER A 147 -13.30 -8.85 11.43
C SER A 147 -13.02 -10.13 12.19
N ASN A 148 -13.10 -10.05 13.52
CA ASN A 148 -13.00 -11.24 14.38
C ASN A 148 -13.87 -11.04 15.64
N SER A 149 -14.00 -12.09 16.45
CA SER A 149 -14.86 -12.08 17.64
C SER A 149 -14.40 -11.12 18.76
N THR A 150 -13.18 -10.60 18.69
CA THR A 150 -12.58 -9.76 19.75
C THR A 150 -12.19 -8.37 19.27
N ALA A 151 -12.15 -8.12 17.96
CA ALA A 151 -11.81 -6.83 17.38
C ALA A 151 -12.70 -6.54 16.17
N VAL A 152 -13.19 -5.32 16.10
CA VAL A 152 -13.99 -4.81 14.99
C VAL A 152 -13.18 -3.74 14.29
N GLY A 153 -13.03 -3.87 12.98
CA GLY A 153 -12.43 -2.86 12.12
C GLY A 153 -13.28 -1.59 12.06
N GLY A 154 -12.92 -0.69 11.20
CA GLY A 154 -13.61 0.58 11.00
C GLY A 154 -12.69 1.66 10.47
N ILE A 155 -13.16 2.91 10.51
CA ILE A 155 -12.33 4.05 10.17
C ILE A 155 -11.63 4.57 11.42
N GLN A 156 -10.32 4.41 11.46
CA GLN A 156 -9.48 4.87 12.57
C GLN A 156 -8.92 6.26 12.26
N LYS A 157 -8.89 7.13 13.25
CA LYS A 157 -8.08 8.35 13.22
C LYS A 157 -6.85 8.15 14.09
N TRP A 158 -5.69 8.47 13.53
CA TRP A 158 -4.41 8.48 14.22
C TRP A 158 -3.82 9.88 14.21
N THR A 159 -3.17 10.26 15.31
CA THR A 159 -2.49 11.55 15.46
C THR A 159 -1.03 11.32 15.81
N PHE A 160 -0.16 12.14 15.24
CA PHE A 160 1.28 12.10 15.51
C PHE A 160 1.64 13.05 16.65
N ASP A 161 2.31 12.52 17.65
CA ASP A 161 2.88 13.31 18.75
C ASP A 161 4.37 13.57 18.46
N THR A 162 4.70 14.83 18.24
CA THR A 162 6.07 15.27 17.93
C THR A 162 7.02 15.19 19.13
N GLN A 163 6.52 15.12 20.36
CA GLN A 163 7.34 15.02 21.56
C GLN A 163 7.81 13.57 21.79
N THR A 164 6.92 12.61 21.54
CA THR A 164 7.23 11.18 21.66
C THR A 164 7.66 10.56 20.34
N ASN A 165 7.58 11.29 19.23
CA ASN A 165 7.84 10.83 17.86
C ASN A 165 7.05 9.55 17.53
N SER A 166 5.76 9.54 17.84
CA SER A 166 4.92 8.35 17.76
C SER A 166 3.48 8.66 17.33
N TRP A 167 2.90 7.78 16.55
CA TRP A 167 1.49 7.80 16.19
C TRP A 167 0.64 7.17 17.29
N THR A 168 -0.46 7.78 17.63
CA THR A 168 -1.43 7.29 18.61
C THR A 168 -2.82 7.27 18.01
N LYS A 169 -3.53 6.16 18.19
CA LYS A 169 -4.92 6.04 17.75
C LYS A 169 -5.83 6.89 18.62
N ALA A 170 -6.47 7.89 18.02
CA ALA A 170 -7.39 8.79 18.71
C ALA A 170 -8.77 8.14 18.90
N TYR A 171 -9.30 7.50 17.85
CA TYR A 171 -10.57 6.78 17.89
C TYR A 171 -10.75 5.81 16.73
N THR A 172 -11.76 4.96 16.81
CA THR A 172 -12.28 4.14 15.72
C THR A 172 -13.76 4.40 15.54
N LEU A 173 -14.19 4.74 14.34
CA LEU A 173 -15.59 4.82 13.95
C LEU A 173 -16.05 3.42 13.49
N THR A 174 -16.95 2.82 14.24
CA THR A 174 -17.51 1.49 13.96
C THR A 174 -19.02 1.54 13.72
N SER A 175 -19.69 2.60 14.19
CA SER A 175 -21.15 2.77 14.08
C SER A 175 -21.52 3.28 12.68
N GLY A 176 -22.57 2.71 12.09
CA GLY A 176 -23.06 3.08 10.76
C GLY A 176 -22.25 2.50 9.58
N LEU A 177 -21.20 1.74 9.87
CA LEU A 177 -20.50 0.96 8.86
C LEU A 177 -21.24 -0.39 8.73
N ALA A 178 -21.63 -0.77 7.51
CA ALA A 178 -22.18 -2.09 7.27
C ALA A 178 -21.13 -3.14 7.66
N ALA A 179 -21.51 -4.11 8.49
CA ALA A 179 -20.67 -5.28 8.68
C ALA A 179 -20.48 -5.95 7.32
N ALA A 180 -19.25 -6.12 6.89
CA ALA A 180 -18.97 -6.95 5.74
C ALA A 180 -19.39 -8.37 6.12
N ASN A 181 -20.51 -8.83 5.60
CA ASN A 181 -20.88 -10.22 5.67
C ASN A 181 -19.96 -10.97 4.71
N SER A 182 -18.95 -11.60 5.27
CA SER A 182 -18.12 -12.60 4.60
C SER A 182 -18.84 -13.92 4.51
#